data_2b8d06d98195ffa0a9745a94a85fdc93
#
_entry.id   2b8d06d98195ffa0a9745a94a85fdc93
#
_cell.length_a   1.000
_cell.length_b   1.000
_cell.length_c   1.000
_cell.angle_alpha   90.00
_cell.angle_beta   90.00
_cell.angle_gamma   90.00
#
_symmetry.space_group_name_H-M   'P 1'
#
loop_
_entity.id
_entity.type
_entity.pdbx_description
1 polymer ?
#
loop_
_entity_poly.entity_id
_entity_poly.type
_entity_poly.pdbx_seq_one_letter_code
_entity_poly.pdbx_strand_id
1 'polypeptide(L)'
;MKKYNIETNCIHGGYRAKKGEPQVPAIAQSTTYRYYDGADMADLFDLKEAGFFYSRIGNPTVGIFEDKMASLEGGVAGVAAASGSATIYSTILNICQKGDHIVSSSSIYGGTFNQFKVTLPAQDIEVTFIDQNDSLEELKKAIKPNTKAVFAETLSNPGMEVLDFEKFRLLADFAKSPLIVDNTLASPYLCRPIEHGANIVVNSATKWIDGHATSMGGIMVDGGNFNWEEHKDKYPGLVEPNESYHGLKFYETFGDAAFAVKYRVHILRDLGFTMAPQNAFLNIQGLDTLHLRMERHSENALKIARFLEDHPEVEWVNYPGLKSSKSYEAGQKYMPKGRGGVLTFGVKGGSKRAAQVLGNLELASLVTHVGDIRTSVLHPASTTHRQLSEEDQIKAGVR
;
A
#
# COMPACT_ATOMS: atom_id res chain seq x y z
N MET A 1 19.59 -15.52 -4.55
CA MET A 1 20.29 -14.21 -4.50
C MET A 1 20.91 -14.01 -3.11
N LYS A 2 22.04 -13.27 -3.00
CA LYS A 2 22.61 -12.92 -1.70
C LYS A 2 21.64 -11.99 -0.96
N LYS A 3 21.24 -12.37 0.26
CA LYS A 3 20.29 -11.58 1.05
C LYS A 3 21.06 -10.39 1.67
N TYR A 4 20.76 -9.19 1.22
CA TYR A 4 21.29 -7.95 1.77
C TYR A 4 20.36 -7.40 2.86
N ASN A 5 20.89 -6.55 3.74
CA ASN A 5 20.08 -5.76 4.65
C ASN A 5 19.21 -4.75 3.87
N ILE A 6 18.14 -4.30 4.47
CA ILE A 6 17.14 -3.44 3.82
C ILE A 6 17.76 -2.11 3.33
N GLU A 7 18.71 -1.54 4.06
CA GLU A 7 19.43 -0.33 3.70
C GLU A 7 20.21 -0.52 2.38
N THR A 8 20.88 -1.66 2.23
CA THR A 8 21.56 -2.04 0.99
C THR A 8 20.57 -2.31 -0.13
N ASN A 9 19.43 -2.95 0.17
CA ASN A 9 18.38 -3.19 -0.82
C ASN A 9 17.70 -1.90 -1.30
N CYS A 10 17.58 -0.86 -0.46
CA CYS A 10 17.13 0.45 -0.91
C CYS A 10 17.95 0.98 -2.08
N ILE A 11 19.25 0.73 -2.09
CA ILE A 11 20.17 1.22 -3.14
C ILE A 11 20.31 0.21 -4.30
N HIS A 12 20.52 -1.07 -3.98
CA HIS A 12 20.93 -2.09 -4.96
C HIS A 12 19.82 -3.08 -5.37
N GLY A 13 18.62 -2.98 -4.78
CA GLY A 13 17.49 -3.84 -5.15
C GLY A 13 16.94 -3.50 -6.54
N GLY A 14 16.43 -4.51 -7.26
CA GLY A 14 15.72 -4.36 -8.52
C GLY A 14 16.55 -4.05 -9.77
N TYR A 15 17.74 -3.48 -9.64
CA TYR A 15 18.60 -3.18 -10.79
C TYR A 15 20.06 -3.52 -10.54
N ARG A 16 20.68 -4.19 -11.51
CA ARG A 16 22.10 -4.48 -11.52
C ARG A 16 22.66 -4.25 -12.93
N ALA A 17 23.38 -3.15 -13.10
CA ALA A 17 24.05 -2.82 -14.36
C ALA A 17 25.02 -3.92 -14.80
N LYS A 18 24.96 -4.33 -16.04
CA LYS A 18 25.94 -5.19 -16.71
C LYS A 18 27.10 -4.35 -17.24
N LYS A 19 28.15 -5.02 -17.74
CA LYS A 19 29.29 -4.33 -18.32
C LYS A 19 28.89 -3.42 -19.48
N GLY A 20 29.12 -2.12 -19.32
CA GLY A 20 28.80 -1.09 -20.34
C GLY A 20 27.39 -0.55 -20.26
N GLU A 21 26.53 -1.03 -19.34
CA GLU A 21 25.22 -0.43 -19.08
C GLU A 21 25.34 0.76 -18.13
N PRO A 22 24.38 1.70 -18.18
CA PRO A 22 24.30 2.82 -17.24
C PRO A 22 24.26 2.33 -15.80
N GLN A 23 24.94 3.01 -14.88
CA GLN A 23 24.87 2.74 -13.45
C GLN A 23 23.49 2.98 -12.86
N VAL A 24 22.74 3.92 -13.41
CA VAL A 24 21.35 4.26 -13.05
C VAL A 24 20.44 3.72 -14.15
N PRO A 25 19.26 3.17 -13.83
CA PRO A 25 18.32 2.67 -14.83
C PRO A 25 17.96 3.75 -15.87
N ALA A 26 17.95 3.38 -17.14
CA ALA A 26 17.47 4.28 -18.21
C ALA A 26 15.95 4.41 -18.19
N ILE A 27 15.43 5.54 -18.62
CA ILE A 27 13.98 5.74 -18.83
C ILE A 27 13.59 5.21 -20.19
N ALA A 28 12.89 4.08 -20.25
CA ALA A 28 12.36 3.51 -21.49
C ALA A 28 11.05 4.19 -21.89
N GLN A 29 11.16 5.36 -22.52
CA GLN A 29 10.00 6.15 -22.96
C GLN A 29 9.52 5.64 -24.32
N SER A 30 8.95 4.43 -24.36
CA SER A 30 8.37 3.81 -25.57
C SER A 30 7.02 3.17 -25.24
N THR A 31 6.09 3.23 -26.18
CA THR A 31 4.79 2.53 -26.06
C THR A 31 4.90 1.08 -26.48
N THR A 32 5.74 0.77 -27.48
CA THR A 32 5.86 -0.56 -28.12
C THR A 32 7.33 -0.95 -28.26
N TYR A 33 7.54 -2.25 -28.43
CA TYR A 33 8.87 -2.85 -28.58
C TYR A 33 8.90 -3.70 -29.84
N ARG A 34 10.04 -3.71 -30.55
CA ARG A 34 10.18 -4.37 -31.86
C ARG A 34 10.61 -5.82 -31.68
N TYR A 35 9.91 -6.72 -32.37
CA TYR A 35 10.28 -8.10 -32.60
C TYR A 35 10.53 -8.34 -34.08
N TYR A 36 11.28 -9.36 -34.44
CA TYR A 36 11.61 -9.74 -35.82
C TYR A 36 10.82 -10.96 -36.27
N ASP A 37 10.33 -11.77 -35.33
CA ASP A 37 9.50 -12.94 -35.60
C ASP A 37 8.14 -12.81 -34.91
N GLY A 38 7.09 -13.18 -35.63
CA GLY A 38 5.72 -13.22 -35.10
C GLY A 38 5.51 -14.35 -34.09
N ALA A 39 6.29 -15.42 -34.15
CA ALA A 39 6.24 -16.50 -33.16
C ALA A 39 6.77 -16.06 -31.80
N ASP A 40 7.88 -15.34 -31.76
CA ASP A 40 8.43 -14.77 -30.50
C ASP A 40 7.39 -13.86 -29.84
N MET A 41 6.70 -13.05 -30.65
CA MET A 41 5.65 -12.17 -30.12
C MET A 41 4.44 -12.96 -29.62
N ALA A 42 4.03 -14.02 -30.31
CA ALA A 42 2.90 -14.89 -29.92
C ALA A 42 3.18 -15.54 -28.56
N ASP A 43 4.39 -16.01 -28.31
CA ASP A 43 4.76 -16.63 -27.03
C ASP A 43 4.71 -15.67 -25.85
N LEU A 44 4.95 -14.36 -26.06
CA LEU A 44 4.71 -13.33 -25.05
C LEU A 44 3.21 -13.13 -24.74
N PHE A 45 2.35 -13.13 -25.79
CA PHE A 45 0.90 -13.01 -25.61
C PHE A 45 0.31 -14.24 -24.93
N ASP A 46 0.88 -15.42 -25.20
CA ASP A 46 0.50 -16.69 -24.56
C ASP A 46 1.09 -16.89 -23.16
N LEU A 47 1.85 -15.91 -22.65
CA LEU A 47 2.55 -15.95 -21.35
C LEU A 47 3.55 -17.11 -21.21
N LYS A 48 4.09 -17.63 -22.33
CA LYS A 48 5.11 -18.68 -22.35
C LYS A 48 6.50 -18.11 -22.09
N GLU A 49 6.73 -16.86 -22.49
CA GLU A 49 7.97 -16.13 -22.27
C GLU A 49 7.70 -14.78 -21.58
N ALA A 50 8.73 -14.29 -20.85
CA ALA A 50 8.72 -12.97 -20.25
C ALA A 50 9.35 -11.95 -21.19
N GLY A 51 8.72 -10.78 -21.36
CA GLY A 51 9.25 -9.72 -22.20
C GLY A 51 8.38 -8.47 -22.24
N PHE A 52 8.81 -7.50 -23.04
CA PHE A 52 8.10 -6.24 -23.18
C PHE A 52 7.62 -6.09 -24.63
N PHE A 53 6.34 -5.92 -24.85
CA PHE A 53 5.77 -5.67 -26.17
C PHE A 53 4.90 -4.41 -26.20
N TYR A 54 4.30 -4.04 -25.08
CA TYR A 54 3.48 -2.85 -24.96
C TYR A 54 3.54 -2.28 -23.52
N SER A 55 3.90 -1.00 -23.36
CA SER A 55 4.19 -0.41 -22.04
C SER A 55 3.00 -0.35 -21.07
N ARG A 56 1.76 -0.49 -21.54
CA ARG A 56 0.59 -0.63 -20.64
C ARG A 56 0.66 -1.92 -19.81
N ILE A 57 1.27 -2.97 -20.35
CA ILE A 57 1.36 -4.28 -19.69
C ILE A 57 2.70 -4.43 -18.97
N GLY A 58 3.78 -3.95 -19.59
CA GLY A 58 5.11 -4.00 -19.02
C GLY A 58 6.07 -3.02 -19.69
N ASN A 59 6.92 -2.40 -18.89
CA ASN A 59 7.95 -1.45 -19.34
C ASN A 59 9.24 -1.68 -18.57
N PRO A 60 10.44 -1.66 -19.18
CA PRO A 60 11.70 -1.98 -18.50
C PRO A 60 11.97 -1.12 -17.26
N THR A 61 11.68 0.19 -17.31
CA THR A 61 11.88 1.10 -16.16
C THR A 61 10.88 0.80 -15.04
N VAL A 62 9.63 0.54 -15.40
CA VAL A 62 8.59 0.17 -14.44
C VAL A 62 8.90 -1.17 -13.79
N GLY A 63 9.39 -2.16 -14.56
CA GLY A 63 9.79 -3.47 -14.05
C GLY A 63 10.91 -3.38 -13.00
N ILE A 64 11.88 -2.49 -13.20
CA ILE A 64 12.94 -2.25 -12.19
C ILE A 64 12.35 -1.70 -10.88
N PHE A 65 11.39 -0.78 -10.95
CA PHE A 65 10.69 -0.29 -9.77
C PHE A 65 9.91 -1.41 -9.07
N GLU A 66 9.21 -2.24 -9.83
CA GLU A 66 8.44 -3.38 -9.33
C GLU A 66 9.33 -4.40 -8.61
N ASP A 67 10.45 -4.79 -9.22
CA ASP A 67 11.42 -5.72 -8.65
C ASP A 67 12.06 -5.16 -7.37
N LYS A 68 12.37 -3.85 -7.36
CA LYS A 68 12.91 -3.17 -6.19
C LYS A 68 11.92 -3.19 -5.03
N MET A 69 10.66 -2.86 -5.29
CA MET A 69 9.61 -2.87 -4.27
C MET A 69 9.29 -4.28 -3.77
N ALA A 70 9.22 -5.28 -4.64
CA ALA A 70 9.07 -6.68 -4.25
C ALA A 70 10.20 -7.12 -3.31
N SER A 71 11.45 -6.78 -3.63
CA SER A 71 12.62 -7.06 -2.77
C SER A 71 12.55 -6.33 -1.42
N LEU A 72 12.09 -5.09 -1.39
CA LEU A 72 11.99 -4.29 -0.15
C LEU A 72 10.87 -4.78 0.76
N GLU A 73 9.70 -5.08 0.25
CA GLU A 73 8.57 -5.63 1.02
C GLU A 73 8.78 -7.12 1.37
N GLY A 74 9.67 -7.82 0.64
CA GLY A 74 9.93 -9.25 0.84
C GLY A 74 8.94 -10.17 0.14
N GLY A 75 8.30 -9.68 -0.92
CA GLY A 75 7.39 -10.44 -1.76
C GLY A 75 8.07 -11.13 -2.94
N VAL A 76 7.29 -11.88 -3.70
CA VAL A 76 7.74 -12.65 -4.89
C VAL A 76 7.63 -11.85 -6.18
N ALA A 77 6.68 -10.90 -6.25
CA ALA A 77 6.48 -10.05 -7.42
C ALA A 77 5.79 -8.73 -7.04
N GLY A 78 6.07 -7.68 -7.82
CA GLY A 78 5.38 -6.39 -7.72
C GLY A 78 4.69 -6.01 -9.02
N VAL A 79 3.58 -5.27 -8.96
CA VAL A 79 2.94 -4.66 -10.13
C VAL A 79 2.57 -3.22 -9.82
N ALA A 80 3.15 -2.29 -10.58
CA ALA A 80 2.95 -0.87 -10.40
C ALA A 80 1.67 -0.37 -11.08
N ALA A 81 1.07 0.65 -10.48
CA ALA A 81 -0.10 1.34 -11.01
C ALA A 81 0.06 2.86 -10.93
N ALA A 82 -0.83 3.60 -11.58
CA ALA A 82 -0.77 5.05 -11.70
C ALA A 82 -0.93 5.81 -10.36
N SER A 83 -1.50 5.17 -9.34
CA SER A 83 -1.70 5.77 -8.01
C SER A 83 -1.98 4.69 -6.95
N GLY A 84 -1.83 5.03 -5.67
CA GLY A 84 -2.22 4.14 -4.57
C GLY A 84 -3.70 3.75 -4.61
N SER A 85 -4.60 4.69 -4.91
CA SER A 85 -6.04 4.40 -5.02
C SER A 85 -6.35 3.42 -6.16
N ALA A 86 -5.67 3.57 -7.32
CA ALA A 86 -5.78 2.61 -8.42
C ALA A 86 -5.26 1.23 -8.01
N THR A 87 -4.15 1.19 -7.28
CA THR A 87 -3.58 -0.07 -6.76
C THR A 87 -4.54 -0.79 -5.83
N ILE A 88 -5.11 -0.09 -4.84
CA ILE A 88 -6.05 -0.70 -3.88
C ILE A 88 -7.27 -1.24 -4.62
N TYR A 89 -7.88 -0.41 -5.46
CA TYR A 89 -9.08 -0.79 -6.24
C TYR A 89 -8.83 -2.01 -7.11
N SER A 90 -7.78 -1.99 -7.90
CA SER A 90 -7.43 -3.09 -8.81
C SER A 90 -6.98 -4.36 -8.07
N THR A 91 -6.38 -4.22 -6.87
CA THR A 91 -6.06 -5.36 -6.01
C THR A 91 -7.33 -6.09 -5.55
N ILE A 92 -8.35 -5.34 -5.14
CA ILE A 92 -9.65 -5.93 -4.78
C ILE A 92 -10.31 -6.57 -5.99
N LEU A 93 -10.38 -5.89 -7.14
CA LEU A 93 -10.97 -6.44 -8.36
C LEU A 93 -10.26 -7.68 -8.90
N ASN A 94 -9.00 -7.90 -8.54
CA ASN A 94 -8.28 -9.10 -8.96
C ASN A 94 -8.85 -10.40 -8.37
N ILE A 95 -9.55 -10.31 -7.24
CA ILE A 95 -10.13 -11.47 -6.52
C ILE A 95 -11.62 -11.32 -6.20
N CYS A 96 -12.19 -10.13 -6.32
CA CYS A 96 -13.60 -9.87 -6.07
C CYS A 96 -14.36 -9.62 -7.37
N GLN A 97 -15.60 -10.07 -7.40
CA GLN A 97 -16.59 -9.81 -8.43
C GLN A 97 -17.93 -9.46 -7.79
N LYS A 98 -18.92 -9.17 -8.61
CA LYS A 98 -20.30 -8.93 -8.17
C LYS A 98 -20.78 -10.02 -7.19
N GLY A 99 -21.33 -9.61 -6.05
CA GLY A 99 -21.83 -10.48 -5.00
C GLY A 99 -20.78 -10.92 -3.98
N ASP A 100 -19.53 -10.53 -4.14
CA ASP A 100 -18.46 -10.80 -3.17
C ASP A 100 -18.46 -9.77 -2.02
N HIS A 101 -17.73 -10.09 -0.97
CA HIS A 101 -17.64 -9.31 0.25
C HIS A 101 -16.19 -9.16 0.70
N ILE A 102 -15.85 -8.02 1.28
CA ILE A 102 -14.58 -7.80 1.98
C ILE A 102 -14.84 -7.25 3.40
N VAL A 103 -13.91 -7.53 4.31
CA VAL A 103 -13.86 -6.91 5.63
C VAL A 103 -12.70 -5.94 5.68
N SER A 104 -12.96 -4.71 6.13
CA SER A 104 -11.93 -3.66 6.22
C SER A 104 -11.92 -3.04 7.60
N SER A 105 -10.72 -2.74 8.13
CA SER A 105 -10.63 -1.78 9.23
C SER A 105 -11.33 -0.47 8.86
N SER A 106 -12.00 0.16 9.82
CA SER A 106 -12.57 1.51 9.66
C SER A 106 -11.50 2.60 9.77
N SER A 107 -10.38 2.29 10.44
CA SER A 107 -9.27 3.21 10.67
C SER A 107 -8.28 3.15 9.50
N ILE A 108 -8.70 3.69 8.35
CA ILE A 108 -7.95 3.73 7.08
C ILE A 108 -8.03 5.12 6.43
N TYR A 109 -7.19 5.35 5.44
CA TYR A 109 -7.19 6.58 4.66
C TYR A 109 -8.59 6.93 4.11
N GLY A 110 -9.02 8.19 4.28
CA GLY A 110 -10.38 8.63 3.91
C GLY A 110 -10.75 8.37 2.45
N GLY A 111 -9.78 8.43 1.52
CA GLY A 111 -10.02 8.07 0.12
C GLY A 111 -10.34 6.58 -0.07
N THR A 112 -9.62 5.70 0.63
CA THR A 112 -9.88 4.26 0.64
C THR A 112 -11.21 3.95 1.32
N PHE A 113 -11.51 4.62 2.45
CA PHE A 113 -12.79 4.48 3.12
C PHE A 113 -13.96 4.82 2.18
N ASN A 114 -13.88 5.95 1.47
CA ASN A 114 -14.89 6.33 0.49
C ASN A 114 -14.98 5.33 -0.68
N GLN A 115 -13.85 4.84 -1.19
CA GLN A 115 -13.81 3.83 -2.24
C GLN A 115 -14.55 2.55 -1.80
N PHE A 116 -14.34 2.13 -0.56
CA PHE A 116 -14.97 0.93 0.02
C PHE A 116 -16.43 1.17 0.42
N LYS A 117 -16.79 2.37 0.85
CA LYS A 117 -18.17 2.69 1.26
C LYS A 117 -19.10 2.98 0.08
N VAL A 118 -18.55 3.48 -1.03
CA VAL A 118 -19.38 3.99 -2.16
C VAL A 118 -19.06 3.26 -3.47
N THR A 119 -17.77 3.20 -3.86
CA THR A 119 -17.39 2.74 -5.19
C THR A 119 -17.52 1.22 -5.35
N LEU A 120 -17.06 0.43 -4.38
CA LEU A 120 -17.21 -1.03 -4.43
C LEU A 120 -18.67 -1.47 -4.32
N PRO A 121 -19.51 -0.94 -3.40
CA PRO A 121 -20.93 -1.27 -3.36
C PRO A 121 -21.70 -0.92 -4.64
N ALA A 122 -21.31 0.14 -5.36
CA ALA A 122 -21.89 0.46 -6.66
C ALA A 122 -21.59 -0.61 -7.75
N GLN A 123 -20.66 -1.53 -7.47
CA GLN A 123 -20.34 -2.69 -8.31
C GLN A 123 -20.81 -4.01 -7.68
N ASP A 124 -21.71 -3.93 -6.71
CA ASP A 124 -22.23 -5.08 -5.96
C ASP A 124 -21.13 -5.86 -5.20
N ILE A 125 -20.03 -5.20 -4.80
CA ILE A 125 -19.04 -5.75 -3.87
C ILE A 125 -19.31 -5.14 -2.49
N GLU A 126 -19.74 -5.97 -1.56
CA GLU A 126 -20.11 -5.54 -0.22
C GLU A 126 -18.88 -5.33 0.67
N VAL A 127 -18.93 -4.33 1.56
CA VAL A 127 -17.86 -4.06 2.52
C VAL A 127 -18.42 -3.95 3.93
N THR A 128 -17.85 -4.72 4.87
CA THR A 128 -18.11 -4.54 6.31
C THR A 128 -16.90 -3.87 6.97
N PHE A 129 -17.13 -2.71 7.56
CA PHE A 129 -16.10 -2.02 8.36
C PHE A 129 -16.10 -2.54 9.80
N ILE A 130 -14.90 -2.73 10.36
CA ILE A 130 -14.66 -3.22 11.73
C ILE A 130 -13.77 -2.24 12.48
N ASP A 131 -13.95 -2.13 13.79
CA ASP A 131 -12.98 -1.44 14.65
C ASP A 131 -11.78 -2.39 14.92
N GLN A 132 -10.60 -2.01 14.46
CA GLN A 132 -9.39 -2.83 14.65
C GLN A 132 -9.03 -3.08 16.11
N ASN A 133 -9.61 -2.32 17.06
CA ASN A 133 -9.37 -2.45 18.49
C ASN A 133 -10.26 -3.52 19.15
N ASP A 134 -11.33 -3.96 18.47
CA ASP A 134 -12.21 -5.00 18.97
C ASP A 134 -11.47 -6.34 19.19
N SER A 135 -12.06 -7.20 20.01
CA SER A 135 -11.55 -8.55 20.22
C SER A 135 -11.66 -9.39 18.93
N LEU A 136 -10.78 -10.38 18.78
CA LEU A 136 -10.81 -11.28 17.61
C LEU A 136 -12.19 -11.93 17.43
N GLU A 137 -12.85 -12.32 18.54
CA GLU A 137 -14.18 -12.95 18.48
C GLU A 137 -15.27 -11.97 17.98
N GLU A 138 -15.15 -10.68 18.30
CA GLU A 138 -16.05 -9.67 17.76
C GLU A 138 -15.78 -9.45 16.26
N LEU A 139 -14.50 -9.34 15.88
CA LEU A 139 -14.11 -9.17 14.48
C LEU A 139 -14.58 -10.34 13.59
N LYS A 140 -14.54 -11.57 14.07
CA LYS A 140 -15.03 -12.75 13.34
C LYS A 140 -16.49 -12.67 12.95
N LYS A 141 -17.33 -11.93 13.68
CA LYS A 141 -18.76 -11.76 13.34
C LYS A 141 -18.99 -11.03 12.03
N ALA A 142 -18.00 -10.24 11.56
CA ALA A 142 -18.05 -9.55 10.28
C ALA A 142 -17.79 -10.46 9.07
N ILE A 143 -17.25 -11.67 9.30
CA ILE A 143 -16.90 -12.60 8.23
C ILE A 143 -18.15 -13.29 7.70
N LYS A 144 -18.28 -13.30 6.37
CA LYS A 144 -19.35 -13.96 5.61
C LYS A 144 -18.78 -15.09 4.76
N PRO A 145 -19.61 -16.06 4.31
CA PRO A 145 -19.14 -17.13 3.42
C PRO A 145 -18.46 -16.62 2.13
N ASN A 146 -18.94 -15.50 1.61
CA ASN A 146 -18.42 -14.82 0.40
C ASN A 146 -17.36 -13.75 0.69
N THR A 147 -16.78 -13.70 1.91
CA THR A 147 -15.67 -12.78 2.21
C THR A 147 -14.43 -13.20 1.42
N LYS A 148 -13.88 -12.29 0.63
CA LYS A 148 -12.73 -12.52 -0.28
C LYS A 148 -11.43 -11.86 0.18
N ALA A 149 -11.48 -10.89 1.09
CA ALA A 149 -10.30 -10.24 1.63
C ALA A 149 -10.56 -9.66 3.01
N VAL A 150 -9.48 -9.56 3.80
CA VAL A 150 -9.39 -8.72 4.99
C VAL A 150 -8.41 -7.60 4.67
N PHE A 151 -8.81 -6.34 4.86
CA PHE A 151 -8.01 -5.17 4.54
C PHE A 151 -7.73 -4.31 5.78
N ALA A 152 -6.48 -3.83 5.92
CA ALA A 152 -6.07 -2.90 6.97
C ALA A 152 -4.88 -2.05 6.53
N GLU A 153 -4.53 -1.03 7.31
CA GLU A 153 -3.29 -0.25 7.15
C GLU A 153 -2.29 -0.59 8.26
N THR A 154 -1.00 -0.67 7.93
CA THR A 154 0.08 -0.86 8.92
C THR A 154 0.05 0.21 10.00
N LEU A 155 -0.14 1.45 9.59
CA LEU A 155 -0.27 2.64 10.44
C LEU A 155 -1.44 3.47 9.92
N SER A 156 -2.49 3.56 10.70
CA SER A 156 -3.75 4.19 10.28
C SER A 156 -3.62 5.71 10.10
N ASN A 157 -4.39 6.27 9.19
CA ASN A 157 -4.45 7.70 8.90
C ASN A 157 -5.90 8.23 9.01
N PRO A 158 -6.22 9.14 9.93
CA PRO A 158 -5.31 9.93 10.78
C PRO A 158 -5.11 9.39 12.21
N GLY A 159 -5.68 8.25 12.57
CA GLY A 159 -5.67 7.73 13.94
C GLY A 159 -4.27 7.42 14.51
N MET A 160 -3.27 7.21 13.65
CA MET A 160 -1.88 6.85 14.01
C MET A 160 -1.80 5.57 14.86
N GLU A 161 -2.71 4.64 14.63
CA GLU A 161 -2.76 3.35 15.31
C GLU A 161 -2.00 2.30 14.50
N VAL A 162 -1.14 1.53 15.16
CA VAL A 162 -0.38 0.44 14.55
C VAL A 162 -1.24 -0.83 14.55
N LEU A 163 -1.29 -1.50 13.40
CA LEU A 163 -2.04 -2.75 13.22
C LEU A 163 -1.51 -3.86 14.14
N ASP A 164 -2.40 -4.59 14.78
CA ASP A 164 -2.09 -5.87 15.39
C ASP A 164 -2.10 -6.97 14.31
N PHE A 165 -0.93 -7.22 13.72
CA PHE A 165 -0.78 -8.18 12.64
C PHE A 165 -1.17 -9.60 13.03
N GLU A 166 -0.88 -10.05 14.26
CA GLU A 166 -1.27 -11.38 14.72
C GLU A 166 -2.78 -11.54 14.72
N LYS A 167 -3.49 -10.54 15.26
CA LYS A 167 -4.96 -10.56 15.32
C LYS A 167 -5.57 -10.56 13.92
N PHE A 168 -5.07 -9.72 13.01
CA PHE A 168 -5.60 -9.64 11.64
C PHE A 168 -5.24 -10.86 10.79
N ARG A 169 -4.08 -11.46 10.99
CA ARG A 169 -3.72 -12.74 10.36
C ARG A 169 -4.69 -13.84 10.81
N LEU A 170 -4.97 -13.98 12.11
CA LEU A 170 -5.94 -14.94 12.61
C LEU A 170 -7.36 -14.69 12.08
N LEU A 171 -7.75 -13.45 11.88
CA LEU A 171 -9.03 -13.10 11.27
C LEU A 171 -9.07 -13.51 9.78
N ALA A 172 -8.00 -13.26 9.04
CA ALA A 172 -7.85 -13.65 7.63
C ALA A 172 -7.83 -15.18 7.46
N ASP A 173 -7.10 -15.88 8.32
CA ASP A 173 -7.09 -17.36 8.38
C ASP A 173 -8.50 -17.92 8.64
N PHE A 174 -9.23 -17.35 9.62
CA PHE A 174 -10.62 -17.73 9.90
C PHE A 174 -11.54 -17.48 8.71
N ALA A 175 -11.33 -16.36 8.01
CA ALA A 175 -12.06 -16.03 6.79
C ALA A 175 -11.64 -16.88 5.58
N LYS A 176 -10.54 -17.63 5.65
CA LYS A 176 -9.92 -18.32 4.51
C LYS A 176 -9.69 -17.35 3.34
N SER A 177 -9.15 -16.18 3.65
CA SER A 177 -9.02 -15.06 2.70
C SER A 177 -7.68 -14.35 2.91
N PRO A 178 -7.07 -13.76 1.88
CA PRO A 178 -5.82 -13.06 2.04
C PRO A 178 -5.98 -11.83 2.94
N LEU A 179 -4.94 -11.56 3.74
CA LEU A 179 -4.74 -10.30 4.43
C LEU A 179 -4.03 -9.34 3.48
N ILE A 180 -4.71 -8.26 3.11
CA ILE A 180 -4.20 -7.17 2.28
C ILE A 180 -3.87 -6.00 3.21
N VAL A 181 -2.63 -5.50 3.16
CA VAL A 181 -2.18 -4.42 4.04
C VAL A 181 -1.66 -3.25 3.22
N ASP A 182 -2.23 -2.07 3.46
CA ASP A 182 -1.65 -0.82 2.98
C ASP A 182 -0.50 -0.38 3.90
N ASN A 183 0.72 -0.39 3.33
CA ASN A 183 1.96 -0.07 4.04
C ASN A 183 2.46 1.35 3.75
N THR A 184 1.62 2.20 3.20
CA THR A 184 2.00 3.54 2.71
C THR A 184 2.66 4.39 3.79
N LEU A 185 2.09 4.45 5.00
CA LEU A 185 2.62 5.35 6.05
C LEU A 185 3.85 4.79 6.77
N ALA A 186 4.00 3.49 6.87
CA ALA A 186 5.18 2.87 7.44
C ALA A 186 6.34 2.77 6.42
N SER A 187 6.04 2.51 5.16
CA SER A 187 6.98 2.11 4.12
C SER A 187 7.68 0.77 4.42
N PRO A 188 8.27 0.08 3.43
CA PRO A 188 8.98 -1.18 3.67
C PRO A 188 10.18 -1.06 4.60
N TYR A 189 10.67 0.16 4.82
CA TYR A 189 11.80 0.38 5.73
C TYR A 189 11.43 0.24 7.20
N LEU A 190 10.28 0.76 7.62
CA LEU A 190 9.86 0.72 9.03
C LEU A 190 9.11 -0.57 9.37
N CYS A 191 8.33 -1.11 8.43
CA CYS A 191 7.58 -2.34 8.59
C CYS A 191 7.50 -3.11 7.27
N ARG A 192 7.59 -4.43 7.35
CA ARG A 192 7.40 -5.36 6.22
C ARG A 192 6.23 -6.28 6.54
N PRO A 193 5.00 -5.94 6.17
CA PRO A 193 3.80 -6.68 6.54
C PRO A 193 3.82 -8.17 6.18
N ILE A 194 4.50 -8.55 5.09
CA ILE A 194 4.65 -9.95 4.66
C ILE A 194 5.36 -10.78 5.74
N GLU A 195 6.35 -10.23 6.44
CA GLU A 195 7.05 -10.90 7.54
C GLU A 195 6.13 -11.11 8.78
N HIS A 196 4.98 -10.44 8.81
CA HIS A 196 3.99 -10.51 9.88
C HIS A 196 2.68 -11.20 9.46
N GLY A 197 2.67 -11.85 8.28
CA GLY A 197 1.55 -12.66 7.81
C GLY A 197 0.59 -11.99 6.85
N ALA A 198 0.91 -10.78 6.35
CA ALA A 198 0.18 -10.24 5.21
C ALA A 198 0.48 -11.07 3.94
N ASN A 199 -0.53 -11.23 3.10
CA ASN A 199 -0.41 -11.96 1.85
C ASN A 199 -0.15 -11.01 0.67
N ILE A 200 -0.74 -9.84 0.73
CA ILE A 200 -0.62 -8.82 -0.30
C ILE A 200 -0.35 -7.48 0.38
N VAL A 201 0.62 -6.74 -0.12
CA VAL A 201 0.94 -5.39 0.38
C VAL A 201 0.69 -4.38 -0.73
N VAL A 202 0.04 -3.28 -0.39
CA VAL A 202 -0.13 -2.14 -1.29
C VAL A 202 0.56 -0.91 -0.74
N ASN A 203 1.06 -0.05 -1.60
CA ASN A 203 1.65 1.24 -1.23
C ASN A 203 1.23 2.32 -2.22
N SER A 204 0.90 3.49 -1.72
CA SER A 204 0.93 4.70 -2.52
C SER A 204 2.37 5.17 -2.68
N ALA A 205 2.96 4.93 -3.85
CA ALA A 205 4.33 5.35 -4.14
C ALA A 205 4.48 6.89 -4.15
N THR A 206 3.36 7.60 -4.30
CA THR A 206 3.24 9.06 -4.20
C THR A 206 3.78 9.64 -2.87
N LYS A 207 3.87 8.81 -1.81
CA LYS A 207 4.19 9.24 -0.44
C LYS A 207 5.68 9.04 -0.14
N TRP A 208 6.03 8.28 0.88
CA TRP A 208 7.43 8.09 1.30
C TRP A 208 8.33 7.48 0.24
N ILE A 209 7.78 6.71 -0.72
CA ILE A 209 8.54 6.07 -1.79
C ILE A 209 9.12 7.16 -2.72
N ASP A 210 8.31 8.05 -3.26
CA ASP A 210 8.78 9.25 -3.96
C ASP A 210 9.55 10.18 -3.00
N GLY A 211 8.91 10.55 -1.89
CA GLY A 211 9.50 11.31 -0.80
C GLY A 211 9.76 12.78 -1.08
N HIS A 212 9.42 13.29 -2.27
CA HIS A 212 9.75 14.63 -2.75
C HIS A 212 8.53 15.41 -3.28
N ALA A 213 7.33 14.81 -3.25
CA ALA A 213 6.09 15.37 -3.82
C ALA A 213 6.20 15.65 -5.33
N THR A 214 6.95 14.82 -6.05
CA THR A 214 7.25 15.01 -7.49
C THR A 214 6.55 14.00 -8.37
N SER A 215 6.19 12.80 -7.85
CA SER A 215 5.67 11.69 -8.64
C SER A 215 4.44 11.06 -8.00
N MET A 216 3.47 10.73 -8.83
CA MET A 216 2.34 9.88 -8.44
C MET A 216 2.60 8.45 -8.84
N GLY A 217 2.18 7.52 -7.98
CA GLY A 217 2.26 6.10 -8.26
C GLY A 217 1.63 5.25 -7.18
N GLY A 218 1.50 3.97 -7.48
CA GLY A 218 1.12 2.93 -6.53
C GLY A 218 1.80 1.63 -6.91
N ILE A 219 1.87 0.71 -5.97
CA ILE A 219 2.47 -0.60 -6.16
C ILE A 219 1.72 -1.64 -5.32
N MET A 220 1.38 -2.75 -5.92
CA MET A 220 0.96 -3.97 -5.24
C MET A 220 2.14 -4.93 -5.22
N VAL A 221 2.41 -5.54 -4.07
CA VAL A 221 3.40 -6.60 -3.90
C VAL A 221 2.70 -7.87 -3.43
N ASP A 222 2.89 -8.94 -4.18
CA ASP A 222 2.41 -10.28 -3.86
C ASP A 222 3.42 -10.97 -2.92
N GLY A 223 2.95 -11.41 -1.76
CA GLY A 223 3.77 -12.15 -0.80
C GLY A 223 4.10 -13.57 -1.23
N GLY A 224 3.33 -14.16 -2.15
CA GLY A 224 3.47 -15.53 -2.59
C GLY A 224 3.18 -16.58 -1.50
N ASN A 225 2.52 -16.18 -0.45
CA ASN A 225 2.32 -16.99 0.77
C ASN A 225 0.85 -17.36 1.04
N PHE A 226 -0.06 -17.13 0.09
CA PHE A 226 -1.45 -17.56 0.17
C PHE A 226 -1.71 -18.76 -0.75
N ASN A 227 -2.24 -19.84 -0.18
CA ASN A 227 -2.51 -21.06 -0.95
C ASN A 227 -3.86 -20.96 -1.69
N TRP A 228 -3.82 -20.49 -2.92
CA TRP A 228 -5.01 -20.32 -3.77
C TRP A 228 -5.72 -21.63 -4.08
N GLU A 229 -4.98 -22.74 -4.24
CA GLU A 229 -5.54 -24.08 -4.54
C GLU A 229 -6.34 -24.65 -3.35
N GLU A 230 -5.88 -24.44 -2.13
CA GLU A 230 -6.62 -24.83 -0.93
C GLU A 230 -7.98 -24.13 -0.82
N HIS A 231 -8.09 -22.95 -1.39
CA HIS A 231 -9.29 -22.12 -1.35
C HIS A 231 -9.91 -21.90 -2.75
N LYS A 232 -9.73 -22.86 -3.66
CA LYS A 232 -10.15 -22.76 -5.07
C LYS A 232 -11.62 -22.39 -5.26
N ASP A 233 -12.53 -22.91 -4.42
CA ASP A 233 -13.96 -22.59 -4.50
C ASP A 233 -14.23 -21.09 -4.29
N LYS A 234 -13.36 -20.41 -3.53
CA LYS A 234 -13.43 -18.96 -3.32
C LYS A 234 -12.76 -18.15 -4.44
N TYR A 235 -11.69 -18.67 -5.05
CA TYR A 235 -10.87 -17.93 -6.01
C TYR A 235 -10.73 -18.64 -7.35
N PRO A 236 -11.87 -19.01 -8.01
CA PRO A 236 -11.82 -19.75 -9.29
C PRO A 236 -11.00 -18.99 -10.36
N GLY A 237 -11.03 -17.66 -10.36
CA GLY A 237 -10.28 -16.86 -11.34
C GLY A 237 -8.75 -17.02 -11.28
N LEU A 238 -8.20 -17.69 -10.24
CA LEU A 238 -6.76 -17.99 -10.10
C LEU A 238 -6.45 -19.46 -10.37
N VAL A 239 -7.41 -20.36 -10.16
CA VAL A 239 -7.17 -21.82 -10.21
C VAL A 239 -7.91 -22.54 -11.33
N GLU A 240 -9.02 -22.00 -11.82
CA GLU A 240 -9.77 -22.56 -12.94
C GLU A 240 -9.23 -22.06 -14.29
N PRO A 241 -9.53 -22.80 -15.40
CA PRO A 241 -9.13 -22.40 -16.74
C PRO A 241 -9.62 -21.01 -17.12
N ASN A 242 -8.72 -20.14 -17.59
CA ASN A 242 -9.05 -18.79 -18.02
C ASN A 242 -9.32 -18.74 -19.52
N GLU A 243 -10.51 -18.27 -19.92
CA GLU A 243 -10.92 -18.20 -21.32
C GLU A 243 -10.05 -17.25 -22.16
N SER A 244 -9.59 -16.13 -21.58
CA SER A 244 -8.75 -15.12 -22.26
C SER A 244 -7.35 -15.63 -22.58
N TYR A 245 -6.93 -16.73 -21.95
CA TYR A 245 -5.60 -17.34 -22.12
C TYR A 245 -5.68 -18.82 -22.46
N HIS A 246 -6.61 -19.20 -23.36
CA HIS A 246 -6.73 -20.55 -23.90
C HIS A 246 -6.83 -21.68 -22.87
N GLY A 247 -7.45 -21.38 -21.72
CA GLY A 247 -7.61 -22.36 -20.64
C GLY A 247 -6.43 -22.43 -19.67
N LEU A 248 -5.48 -21.50 -19.73
CA LEU A 248 -4.40 -21.40 -18.76
C LEU A 248 -4.97 -21.21 -17.33
N LYS A 249 -4.40 -21.93 -16.38
CA LYS A 249 -4.68 -21.78 -14.94
C LYS A 249 -3.54 -21.03 -14.29
N PHE A 250 -3.80 -19.84 -13.76
CA PHE A 250 -2.74 -18.95 -13.23
C PHE A 250 -1.92 -19.61 -12.13
N TYR A 251 -2.56 -20.23 -11.14
CA TYR A 251 -1.84 -20.83 -10.02
C TYR A 251 -1.03 -22.06 -10.41
N GLU A 252 -1.59 -22.94 -11.26
CA GLU A 252 -0.87 -24.11 -11.78
C GLU A 252 0.38 -23.70 -12.59
N THR A 253 0.28 -22.60 -13.34
CA THR A 253 1.34 -22.15 -14.27
C THR A 253 2.41 -21.31 -13.57
N PHE A 254 2.01 -20.39 -12.66
CA PHE A 254 2.88 -19.37 -12.09
C PHE A 254 3.14 -19.53 -10.58
N GLY A 255 2.50 -20.52 -9.93
CA GLY A 255 2.70 -20.80 -8.50
C GLY A 255 2.47 -19.57 -7.64
N ASP A 256 3.45 -19.27 -6.80
CA ASP A 256 3.39 -18.18 -5.82
C ASP A 256 3.21 -16.78 -6.44
N ALA A 257 3.53 -16.59 -7.73
CA ALA A 257 3.36 -15.32 -8.43
C ALA A 257 2.00 -15.20 -9.18
N ALA A 258 1.11 -16.16 -9.04
CA ALA A 258 -0.15 -16.22 -9.80
C ALA A 258 -1.02 -14.97 -9.62
N PHE A 259 -1.09 -14.43 -8.41
CA PHE A 259 -1.89 -13.24 -8.13
C PHE A 259 -1.33 -12.01 -8.87
N ALA A 260 0.00 -11.81 -8.83
CA ALA A 260 0.65 -10.70 -9.50
C ALA A 260 0.57 -10.83 -11.03
N VAL A 261 0.74 -12.04 -11.57
CA VAL A 261 0.61 -12.27 -13.02
C VAL A 261 -0.81 -11.98 -13.49
N LYS A 262 -1.83 -12.54 -12.83
CA LYS A 262 -3.24 -12.26 -13.16
C LYS A 262 -3.56 -10.77 -13.06
N TYR A 263 -3.09 -10.10 -12.00
CA TYR A 263 -3.28 -8.66 -11.85
C TYR A 263 -2.73 -7.89 -13.06
N ARG A 264 -1.52 -8.22 -13.52
CA ARG A 264 -0.88 -7.58 -14.68
C ARG A 264 -1.63 -7.83 -15.98
N VAL A 265 -1.87 -9.10 -16.29
CA VAL A 265 -2.33 -9.51 -17.63
C VAL A 265 -3.84 -9.46 -17.80
N HIS A 266 -4.59 -9.30 -16.71
CA HIS A 266 -6.05 -9.15 -16.73
C HIS A 266 -6.45 -7.74 -16.26
N ILE A 267 -6.22 -7.42 -15.00
CA ILE A 267 -6.73 -6.17 -14.42
C ILE A 267 -5.99 -4.95 -14.95
N LEU A 268 -4.66 -4.92 -14.88
CA LEU A 268 -3.87 -3.78 -15.35
C LEU A 268 -3.99 -3.61 -16.87
N ARG A 269 -3.91 -4.72 -17.62
CA ARG A 269 -4.06 -4.71 -19.09
C ARG A 269 -5.37 -4.11 -19.54
N ASP A 270 -6.48 -4.51 -18.92
CA ASP A 270 -7.82 -4.18 -19.38
C ASP A 270 -8.30 -2.82 -18.86
N LEU A 271 -7.98 -2.48 -17.62
CA LEU A 271 -8.39 -1.22 -17.00
C LEU A 271 -7.40 -0.06 -17.20
N GLY A 272 -6.15 -0.36 -17.54
CA GLY A 272 -5.18 0.64 -17.98
C GLY A 272 -4.58 1.53 -16.88
N PHE A 273 -4.56 1.10 -15.62
CA PHE A 273 -3.99 1.85 -14.49
C PHE A 273 -2.46 1.93 -14.49
N THR A 274 -1.85 2.05 -15.64
CA THR A 274 -0.41 1.93 -15.89
C THR A 274 0.38 3.10 -15.30
N MET A 275 1.51 2.80 -14.66
CA MET A 275 2.49 3.80 -14.23
C MET A 275 3.32 4.31 -15.42
N ALA A 276 3.55 5.62 -15.51
CA ALA A 276 4.45 6.19 -16.49
C ALA A 276 5.93 5.86 -16.15
N PRO A 277 6.79 5.53 -17.14
CA PRO A 277 8.19 5.21 -16.91
C PRO A 277 8.98 6.31 -16.18
N GLN A 278 8.67 7.58 -16.45
CA GLN A 278 9.29 8.70 -15.75
C GLN A 278 8.92 8.72 -14.26
N ASN A 279 7.66 8.42 -13.91
CA ASN A 279 7.24 8.33 -12.51
C ASN A 279 7.94 7.14 -11.82
N ALA A 280 8.07 6.01 -12.51
CA ALA A 280 8.82 4.86 -11.98
C ALA A 280 10.28 5.23 -11.70
N PHE A 281 10.93 5.97 -12.60
CA PHE A 281 12.30 6.44 -12.41
C PHE A 281 12.44 7.36 -11.17
N LEU A 282 11.53 8.32 -11.00
CA LEU A 282 11.53 9.19 -9.81
C LEU A 282 11.31 8.41 -8.52
N ASN A 283 10.42 7.43 -8.54
CA ASN A 283 10.17 6.53 -7.40
C ASN A 283 11.41 5.67 -7.09
N ILE A 284 12.16 5.19 -8.10
CA ILE A 284 13.42 4.46 -7.90
C ILE A 284 14.43 5.36 -7.17
N GLN A 285 14.59 6.62 -7.62
CA GLN A 285 15.48 7.59 -6.96
C GLN A 285 15.05 7.89 -5.52
N GLY A 286 13.73 8.02 -5.29
CA GLY A 286 13.18 8.18 -3.94
C GLY A 286 13.52 7.00 -3.04
N LEU A 287 13.43 5.77 -3.54
CA LEU A 287 13.75 4.55 -2.78
C LEU A 287 15.24 4.49 -2.38
N ASP A 288 16.16 5.01 -3.18
CA ASP A 288 17.58 4.99 -2.89
C ASP A 288 17.93 5.67 -1.55
N THR A 289 17.15 6.68 -1.17
CA THR A 289 17.32 7.43 0.10
C THR A 289 16.23 7.13 1.13
N LEU A 290 15.34 6.17 0.88
CA LEU A 290 14.19 5.89 1.76
C LEU A 290 14.63 5.63 3.20
N HIS A 291 15.62 4.78 3.42
CA HIS A 291 16.13 4.41 4.75
C HIS A 291 16.61 5.64 5.54
N LEU A 292 17.40 6.53 4.91
CA LEU A 292 17.90 7.77 5.55
C LEU A 292 16.76 8.72 5.91
N ARG A 293 15.79 8.88 5.01
CA ARG A 293 14.66 9.77 5.22
C ARG A 293 13.73 9.26 6.32
N MET A 294 13.40 7.97 6.32
CA MET A 294 12.49 7.40 7.31
C MET A 294 13.07 7.41 8.73
N GLU A 295 14.37 7.20 8.90
CA GLU A 295 15.05 7.38 10.19
C GLU A 295 14.90 8.82 10.67
N ARG A 296 15.26 9.79 9.84
CA ARG A 296 15.20 11.22 10.19
C ARG A 296 13.78 11.70 10.44
N HIS A 297 12.81 11.28 9.62
CA HIS A 297 11.40 11.62 9.84
C HIS A 297 10.88 11.07 11.17
N SER A 298 11.21 9.82 11.49
CA SER A 298 10.79 9.19 12.76
C SER A 298 11.43 9.89 13.98
N GLU A 299 12.71 10.23 13.89
CA GLU A 299 13.41 10.98 14.94
C GLU A 299 12.78 12.36 15.16
N ASN A 300 12.54 13.10 14.09
CA ASN A 300 11.94 14.43 14.14
C ASN A 300 10.50 14.38 14.69
N ALA A 301 9.69 13.44 14.18
CA ALA A 301 8.32 13.28 14.65
C ALA A 301 8.25 12.94 16.14
N LEU A 302 9.15 12.09 16.65
CA LEU A 302 9.21 11.77 18.09
C LEU A 302 9.57 13.00 18.94
N LYS A 303 10.53 13.83 18.50
CA LYS A 303 10.90 15.06 19.19
C LYS A 303 9.74 16.05 19.26
N ILE A 304 9.04 16.22 18.13
CA ILE A 304 7.87 17.11 18.06
C ILE A 304 6.71 16.55 18.89
N ALA A 305 6.46 15.23 18.82
CA ALA A 305 5.40 14.60 19.59
C ALA A 305 5.58 14.80 21.10
N ARG A 306 6.80 14.64 21.63
CA ARG A 306 7.14 14.92 23.05
C ARG A 306 6.94 16.39 23.41
N PHE A 307 7.41 17.30 22.55
CA PHE A 307 7.20 18.74 22.77
C PHE A 307 5.71 19.09 22.83
N LEU A 308 4.90 18.54 21.94
CA LEU A 308 3.46 18.78 21.91
C LEU A 308 2.74 18.12 23.11
N GLU A 309 3.17 16.93 23.55
CA GLU A 309 2.61 16.24 24.71
C GLU A 309 2.73 17.06 26.00
N ASP A 310 3.84 17.80 26.14
CA ASP A 310 4.11 18.67 27.29
C ASP A 310 3.56 20.11 27.11
N HIS A 311 3.02 20.45 25.92
CA HIS A 311 2.61 21.82 25.63
C HIS A 311 1.26 22.19 26.25
N PRO A 312 1.13 23.31 27.01
CA PRO A 312 -0.09 23.65 27.78
C PRO A 312 -1.33 23.89 26.94
N GLU A 313 -1.20 24.27 25.64
CA GLU A 313 -2.31 24.50 24.72
C GLU A 313 -2.71 23.26 23.92
N VAL A 314 -2.00 22.13 24.08
CA VAL A 314 -2.30 20.86 23.43
C VAL A 314 -3.13 20.00 24.38
N GLU A 315 -4.18 19.36 23.85
CA GLU A 315 -5.09 18.54 24.63
C GLU A 315 -4.72 17.05 24.53
N TRP A 316 -4.29 16.61 23.35
CA TRP A 316 -3.86 15.23 23.09
C TRP A 316 -2.88 15.15 21.93
N VAL A 317 -2.06 14.11 21.90
CA VAL A 317 -1.14 13.77 20.81
C VAL A 317 -1.24 12.29 20.51
N ASN A 318 -1.41 11.91 19.24
CA ASN A 318 -1.33 10.53 18.77
C ASN A 318 -0.04 10.34 17.97
N TYR A 319 0.87 9.56 18.52
CA TYR A 319 2.09 9.13 17.85
C TYR A 319 2.57 7.81 18.47
N PRO A 320 2.80 6.73 17.70
CA PRO A 320 3.15 5.41 18.24
C PRO A 320 4.50 5.34 18.98
N GLY A 321 5.30 6.40 18.91
CA GLY A 321 6.56 6.51 19.63
C GLY A 321 6.44 7.09 21.05
N LEU A 322 5.28 7.60 21.45
CA LEU A 322 5.02 8.08 22.82
C LEU A 322 4.60 6.91 23.72
N LYS A 323 5.11 6.88 24.95
CA LYS A 323 4.72 5.85 25.93
C LYS A 323 3.24 5.93 26.33
N SER A 324 2.63 7.09 26.20
CA SER A 324 1.20 7.33 26.41
C SER A 324 0.31 6.80 25.29
N SER A 325 0.89 6.48 24.13
CA SER A 325 0.14 5.96 22.97
C SER A 325 -0.34 4.53 23.21
N LYS A 326 -1.60 4.25 22.86
CA LYS A 326 -2.16 2.89 22.85
C LYS A 326 -1.39 1.94 21.92
N SER A 327 -0.77 2.50 20.87
CA SER A 327 0.00 1.77 19.88
C SER A 327 1.50 1.65 20.19
N TYR A 328 1.94 2.07 21.40
CA TYR A 328 3.36 2.04 21.73
C TYR A 328 3.97 0.64 21.61
N GLU A 329 3.36 -0.36 22.24
CA GLU A 329 3.86 -1.73 22.26
C GLU A 329 3.83 -2.36 20.84
N ALA A 330 2.73 -2.18 20.10
CA ALA A 330 2.63 -2.63 18.72
C ALA A 330 3.69 -1.93 17.83
N GLY A 331 3.90 -0.64 18.05
CA GLY A 331 4.97 0.11 17.40
C GLY A 331 6.36 -0.45 17.72
N GLN A 332 6.64 -0.81 18.97
CA GLN A 332 7.92 -1.46 19.34
C GLN A 332 8.08 -2.82 18.64
N LYS A 333 7.02 -3.61 18.58
CA LYS A 333 7.03 -4.96 18.00
C LYS A 333 7.19 -4.95 16.48
N TYR A 334 6.37 -4.18 15.78
CA TYR A 334 6.24 -4.26 14.31
C TYR A 334 7.03 -3.21 13.54
N MET A 335 7.41 -2.12 14.21
CA MET A 335 8.14 -1.00 13.59
C MET A 335 9.42 -0.64 14.37
N PRO A 336 10.36 -1.57 14.62
CA PRO A 336 11.49 -1.36 15.54
C PRO A 336 12.46 -0.27 15.09
N LYS A 337 12.55 0.03 13.78
CA LYS A 337 13.45 1.05 13.22
C LYS A 337 12.96 2.49 13.34
N GLY A 338 11.68 2.71 13.65
CA GLY A 338 11.06 4.04 13.76
C GLY A 338 9.54 3.94 13.80
N ARG A 339 8.86 5.06 14.06
CA ARG A 339 7.39 5.09 14.23
C ARG A 339 6.68 5.94 13.19
N GLY A 340 7.36 6.24 12.07
CA GLY A 340 6.85 7.07 10.99
C GLY A 340 7.11 8.57 11.20
N GLY A 341 6.85 9.32 10.14
CA GLY A 341 7.05 10.77 10.08
C GLY A 341 5.76 11.59 10.24
N VAL A 342 4.66 10.94 10.67
CA VAL A 342 3.35 11.59 10.84
C VAL A 342 2.93 11.49 12.30
N LEU A 343 2.34 12.55 12.82
CA LEU A 343 1.66 12.59 14.12
C LEU A 343 0.37 13.39 14.00
N THR A 344 -0.56 13.17 14.90
CA THR A 344 -1.78 13.99 15.00
C THR A 344 -1.92 14.53 16.43
N PHE A 345 -2.51 15.72 16.55
CA PHE A 345 -2.72 16.34 17.85
C PHE A 345 -3.93 17.25 17.86
N GLY A 346 -4.53 17.44 19.00
CA GLY A 346 -5.62 18.37 19.23
C GLY A 346 -5.19 19.55 20.10
N VAL A 347 -5.63 20.75 19.72
CA VAL A 347 -5.40 21.97 20.49
C VAL A 347 -6.62 22.30 21.35
N LYS A 348 -6.41 22.89 22.52
CA LYS A 348 -7.50 23.41 23.35
C LYS A 348 -8.29 24.48 22.58
N GLY A 349 -9.63 24.43 22.67
CA GLY A 349 -10.52 25.35 21.95
C GLY A 349 -11.04 24.84 20.60
N GLY A 350 -10.80 23.56 20.30
CA GLY A 350 -11.43 22.82 19.20
C GLY A 350 -11.08 23.33 17.79
N SER A 351 -11.91 22.98 16.82
CA SER A 351 -11.70 23.19 15.40
C SER A 351 -11.39 24.65 15.00
N LYS A 352 -12.08 25.65 15.65
CA LYS A 352 -11.83 27.07 15.37
C LYS A 352 -10.41 27.48 15.78
N ARG A 353 -9.93 27.00 16.92
CA ARG A 353 -8.57 27.27 17.40
C ARG A 353 -7.54 26.54 16.53
N ALA A 354 -7.81 25.31 16.14
CA ALA A 354 -6.96 24.56 15.21
C ALA A 354 -6.76 25.33 13.90
N ALA A 355 -7.83 25.86 13.29
CA ALA A 355 -7.74 26.67 12.08
C ALA A 355 -6.88 27.93 12.26
N GLN A 356 -6.97 28.61 13.42
CA GLN A 356 -6.12 29.75 13.74
C GLN A 356 -4.64 29.37 13.86
N VAL A 357 -4.34 28.24 14.53
CA VAL A 357 -2.97 27.73 14.65
C VAL A 357 -2.40 27.46 13.27
N LEU A 358 -3.14 26.76 12.41
CA LEU A 358 -2.69 26.44 11.03
C LEU A 358 -2.39 27.71 10.22
N GLY A 359 -3.22 28.76 10.36
CA GLY A 359 -3.06 30.01 9.63
C GLY A 359 -1.85 30.85 10.07
N ASN A 360 -1.25 30.54 11.22
CA ASN A 360 -0.10 31.26 11.79
C ASN A 360 1.22 30.49 11.65
N LEU A 361 1.23 29.30 11.04
CA LEU A 361 2.46 28.55 10.83
C LEU A 361 3.22 29.10 9.61
N GLU A 362 4.48 29.44 9.82
CA GLU A 362 5.35 29.97 8.76
C GLU A 362 6.15 28.88 8.04
N LEU A 363 6.69 27.90 8.80
CA LEU A 363 7.53 26.85 8.27
C LEU A 363 6.72 25.68 7.68
N ALA A 364 5.66 25.26 8.37
CA ALA A 364 4.84 24.12 7.97
C ALA A 364 3.80 24.56 6.93
N SER A 365 3.84 23.94 5.76
CA SER A 365 2.92 24.25 4.66
C SER A 365 1.55 23.58 4.85
N LEU A 366 0.48 24.33 4.64
CA LEU A 366 -0.88 23.79 4.58
C LEU A 366 -1.10 23.13 3.20
N VAL A 367 -0.93 21.82 3.12
CA VAL A 367 -1.07 21.04 1.88
C VAL A 367 -1.71 19.68 2.16
N THR A 368 -2.46 19.19 1.17
CA THR A 368 -3.10 17.86 1.21
C THR A 368 -2.11 16.78 0.79
N HIS A 369 -0.99 16.67 1.50
CA HIS A 369 0.07 15.71 1.18
C HIS A 369 0.72 15.18 2.47
N VAL A 370 1.33 13.99 2.38
CA VAL A 370 2.15 13.34 3.39
C VAL A 370 3.31 12.61 2.70
N GLY A 371 4.45 12.49 3.36
CA GLY A 371 5.59 11.75 2.80
C GLY A 371 6.56 12.60 2.01
N ASP A 372 6.54 13.92 2.21
CA ASP A 372 7.49 14.87 1.65
C ASP A 372 8.64 15.15 2.65
N ILE A 373 9.77 15.62 2.15
CA ILE A 373 10.90 16.12 2.96
C ILE A 373 10.55 17.44 3.66
N ARG A 374 9.56 18.20 3.17
CA ARG A 374 9.07 19.44 3.77
C ARG A 374 8.01 19.13 4.83
N THR A 375 8.00 19.94 5.90
CA THR A 375 6.96 19.84 6.93
C THR A 375 5.64 20.33 6.38
N SER A 376 4.61 19.49 6.48
CA SER A 376 3.23 19.81 6.09
C SER A 376 2.28 19.62 7.25
N VAL A 377 1.16 20.34 7.21
CA VAL A 377 0.11 20.29 8.21
C VAL A 377 -1.24 20.43 7.55
N LEU A 378 -2.26 19.79 8.10
CA LEU A 378 -3.65 20.00 7.70
C LEU A 378 -4.61 19.68 8.85
N HIS A 379 -5.85 20.14 8.74
CA HIS A 379 -6.94 19.81 9.66
C HIS A 379 -7.90 18.82 8.99
N PRO A 380 -7.84 17.52 9.30
CA PRO A 380 -8.57 16.48 8.55
C PRO A 380 -10.07 16.72 8.49
N ALA A 381 -10.71 17.09 9.61
CA ALA A 381 -12.15 17.30 9.68
C ALA A 381 -12.67 18.36 8.71
N SER A 382 -11.92 19.45 8.48
CA SER A 382 -12.34 20.51 7.57
C SER A 382 -11.81 20.35 6.12
N THR A 383 -10.97 19.33 5.85
CA THR A 383 -10.33 19.12 4.56
C THR A 383 -10.57 17.70 4.03
N THR A 384 -9.66 16.78 4.29
CA THR A 384 -9.66 15.43 3.70
C THR A 384 -10.81 14.53 4.13
N HIS A 385 -11.42 14.78 5.28
CA HIS A 385 -12.53 14.02 5.84
C HIS A 385 -13.85 14.82 5.91
N ARG A 386 -13.88 16.02 5.30
CA ARG A 386 -15.05 16.91 5.33
C ARG A 386 -16.32 16.27 4.73
N GLN A 387 -16.18 15.30 3.84
CA GLN A 387 -17.29 14.61 3.19
C GLN A 387 -17.90 13.50 4.06
N LEU A 388 -17.22 13.10 5.13
CA LEU A 388 -17.71 12.10 6.07
C LEU A 388 -18.70 12.74 7.06
N SER A 389 -19.68 11.95 7.51
CA SER A 389 -20.52 12.33 8.64
C SER A 389 -19.66 12.45 9.91
N GLU A 390 -20.13 13.18 10.91
CA GLU A 390 -19.41 13.32 12.19
C GLU A 390 -19.15 11.95 12.84
N GLU A 391 -20.11 11.02 12.77
CA GLU A 391 -19.94 9.65 13.24
C GLU A 391 -18.84 8.89 12.49
N ASP A 392 -18.80 9.01 11.14
CA ASP A 392 -17.77 8.37 10.33
C ASP A 392 -16.39 9.03 10.53
N GLN A 393 -16.34 10.34 10.78
CA GLN A 393 -15.08 11.02 11.13
C GLN A 393 -14.50 10.46 12.45
N ILE A 394 -15.33 10.28 13.47
CA ILE A 394 -14.91 9.69 14.75
C ILE A 394 -14.40 8.26 14.55
N LYS A 395 -15.13 7.43 13.77
CA LYS A 395 -14.69 6.06 13.43
C LYS A 395 -13.37 6.02 12.66
N ALA A 396 -13.12 7.02 11.82
CA ALA A 396 -11.85 7.20 11.11
C ALA A 396 -10.72 7.79 11.97
N GLY A 397 -10.95 8.04 13.25
CA GLY A 397 -9.96 8.62 14.16
C GLY A 397 -9.78 10.14 14.04
N VAL A 398 -10.70 10.83 13.37
CA VAL A 398 -10.77 12.30 13.31
C VAL A 398 -11.53 12.82 14.53
N ARG A 399 -10.93 13.77 15.26
CA ARG A 399 -11.50 14.37 16.48
C ARG A 399 -11.59 15.88 16.37
#